data_b1b3d393b5f759ce3597dff3582c63a2
#
_entry.id   b1b3d393b5f759ce3597dff3582c63a2
#
_cell.length_a   1.000
_cell.length_b   1.000
_cell.length_c   1.000
_cell.angle_alpha   90.00
_cell.angle_beta   90.00
_cell.angle_gamma   90.00
#
_symmetry.space_group_name_H-M   'P 1'
#
loop_
_entity.id
_entity.type
_entity.pdbx_description
1 polymer ?
#
loop_
_entity_poly.entity_id
_entity_poly.type
_entity_poly.pdbx_seq_one_letter_code
_entity_poly.pdbx_strand_id
1 'polypeptide(L)'
;MKTCVITGAARTAVGAYLGSLKTVEAQDLCAAAIVEAAKRSDIELGELDEVIMGDVYGYTPNVSRCAALVAGVPEEIPAYVVDRQCASSLQAVVSACQQIMSEEADVVMAGGVEVMSRLPFYLDPSARYAPFRLGDKPLFDTFNHGVTMVSSKKYPGLNMGLTAENVAEKYGITREELDAFAEDSQRKMAEAQ
;
A
#
# COMPACT_ATOMS: atom_id res chain seq x y z
N MET A 1 -12.50 19.59 -20.24
CA MET A 1 -12.00 18.82 -19.10
C MET A 1 -13.12 17.91 -18.65
N LYS A 2 -12.95 16.60 -18.77
CA LYS A 2 -13.96 15.62 -18.34
C LYS A 2 -14.14 15.67 -16.82
N THR A 3 -15.33 15.29 -16.34
CA THR A 3 -15.57 15.08 -14.91
C THR A 3 -15.23 13.64 -14.57
N CYS A 4 -14.32 13.44 -13.60
CA CYS A 4 -14.02 12.13 -13.05
C CYS A 4 -15.06 11.74 -12.00
N VAL A 5 -15.60 10.52 -12.06
CA VAL A 5 -16.55 9.96 -11.10
C VAL A 5 -16.07 8.58 -10.64
N ILE A 6 -16.45 8.19 -9.43
CA ILE A 6 -16.21 6.84 -8.92
C ILE A 6 -17.51 6.05 -9.10
N THR A 7 -17.47 4.98 -9.88
CA THR A 7 -18.64 4.16 -10.22
C THR A 7 -18.79 2.94 -9.32
N GLY A 8 -17.71 2.44 -8.75
CA GLY A 8 -17.74 1.31 -7.83
C GLY A 8 -16.51 1.25 -6.94
N ALA A 9 -16.64 0.55 -5.83
CA ALA A 9 -15.55 0.33 -4.90
C ALA A 9 -15.69 -1.03 -4.20
N ALA A 10 -14.56 -1.68 -3.97
CA ALA A 10 -14.48 -2.93 -3.23
C ALA A 10 -13.24 -2.97 -2.35
N ARG A 11 -13.32 -3.70 -1.26
CA ARG A 11 -12.21 -3.89 -0.33
C ARG A 11 -12.27 -5.31 0.24
N THR A 12 -11.14 -5.96 0.36
CA THR A 12 -10.99 -7.19 1.14
C THR A 12 -11.06 -6.87 2.64
N ALA A 13 -11.18 -7.90 3.47
CA ALA A 13 -10.96 -7.74 4.90
C ALA A 13 -9.54 -7.19 5.15
N VAL A 14 -9.38 -6.35 6.17
CA VAL A 14 -8.07 -5.92 6.67
C VAL A 14 -7.57 -6.98 7.65
N GLY A 15 -6.55 -7.74 7.24
CA GLY A 15 -5.95 -8.78 8.08
C GLY A 15 -5.02 -8.19 9.14
N ALA A 16 -4.98 -8.82 10.31
CA ALA A 16 -3.94 -8.53 11.28
C ALA A 16 -2.57 -9.04 10.76
N TYR A 17 -1.48 -8.38 11.17
CA TYR A 17 -0.13 -8.85 10.89
C TYR A 17 0.05 -10.28 11.40
N LEU A 18 0.57 -11.16 10.54
CA LEU A 18 0.67 -12.62 10.77
C LEU A 18 -0.67 -13.32 11.05
N GLY A 19 -1.81 -12.68 10.74
CA GLY A 19 -3.15 -13.23 10.93
C GLY A 19 -3.58 -14.18 9.82
N SER A 20 -4.90 -14.30 9.62
CA SER A 20 -5.51 -15.28 8.68
C SER A 20 -5.12 -15.11 7.22
N LEU A 21 -4.79 -13.88 6.79
CA LEU A 21 -4.38 -13.56 5.41
C LEU A 21 -2.88 -13.66 5.17
N LYS A 22 -2.07 -14.06 6.15
CA LYS A 22 -0.59 -14.06 6.08
C LYS A 22 0.02 -14.89 4.95
N THR A 23 -0.71 -15.87 4.42
CA THR A 23 -0.25 -16.76 3.33
C THR A 23 -0.81 -16.38 1.97
N VAL A 24 -1.68 -15.37 1.89
CA VAL A 24 -2.28 -14.93 0.63
C VAL A 24 -1.32 -13.97 -0.09
N GLU A 25 -1.12 -14.18 -1.38
CA GLU A 25 -0.26 -13.29 -2.19
C GLU A 25 -0.94 -11.93 -2.41
N ALA A 26 -0.12 -10.88 -2.51
CA ALA A 26 -0.63 -9.52 -2.72
C ALA A 26 -1.44 -9.40 -4.01
N GLN A 27 -0.96 -10.00 -5.11
CA GLN A 27 -1.68 -10.00 -6.38
C GLN A 27 -3.05 -10.68 -6.30
N ASP A 28 -3.21 -11.73 -5.51
CA ASP A 28 -4.48 -12.45 -5.39
C ASP A 28 -5.51 -11.62 -4.61
N LEU A 29 -5.10 -10.99 -3.51
CA LEU A 29 -5.96 -10.05 -2.75
C LEU A 29 -6.38 -8.87 -3.62
N CYS A 30 -5.43 -8.29 -4.35
CA CYS A 30 -5.69 -7.18 -5.24
C CYS A 30 -6.63 -7.57 -6.39
N ALA A 31 -6.39 -8.72 -7.04
CA ALA A 31 -7.23 -9.25 -8.11
C ALA A 31 -8.69 -9.45 -7.66
N ALA A 32 -8.89 -9.99 -6.46
CA ALA A 32 -10.23 -10.16 -5.90
C ALA A 32 -10.97 -8.81 -5.75
N ALA A 33 -10.26 -7.76 -5.32
CA ALA A 33 -10.83 -6.42 -5.19
C ALA A 33 -11.11 -5.79 -6.58
N ILE A 34 -10.21 -5.98 -7.56
CA ILE A 34 -10.40 -5.51 -8.95
C ILE A 34 -11.67 -6.11 -9.56
N VAL A 35 -11.80 -7.43 -9.52
CA VAL A 35 -12.97 -8.14 -10.07
C VAL A 35 -14.26 -7.67 -9.42
N GLU A 36 -14.29 -7.56 -8.10
CA GLU A 36 -15.49 -7.12 -7.40
C GLU A 36 -15.81 -5.64 -7.66
N ALA A 37 -14.80 -4.77 -7.78
CA ALA A 37 -15.03 -3.36 -8.11
C ALA A 37 -15.58 -3.20 -9.52
N ALA A 38 -15.05 -3.91 -10.52
CA ALA A 38 -15.55 -3.91 -11.89
C ALA A 38 -17.01 -4.39 -11.94
N LYS A 39 -17.31 -5.50 -11.26
CA LYS A 39 -18.69 -6.03 -11.15
C LYS A 39 -19.66 -5.01 -10.55
N ARG A 40 -19.28 -4.31 -9.49
CA ARG A 40 -20.12 -3.27 -8.85
C ARG A 40 -20.31 -2.04 -9.72
N SER A 41 -19.38 -1.79 -10.62
CA SER A 41 -19.45 -0.68 -11.60
C SER A 41 -20.23 -1.04 -12.86
N ASP A 42 -20.61 -2.32 -13.03
CA ASP A 42 -21.16 -2.86 -14.28
C ASP A 42 -20.25 -2.60 -15.49
N ILE A 43 -18.94 -2.84 -15.28
CA ILE A 43 -17.87 -2.64 -16.27
C ILE A 43 -17.18 -3.98 -16.52
N GLU A 44 -17.02 -4.33 -17.79
CA GLU A 44 -16.20 -5.47 -18.17
C GLU A 44 -14.70 -5.14 -18.05
N LEU A 45 -13.88 -6.12 -17.65
CA LEU A 45 -12.44 -5.89 -17.46
C LEU A 45 -11.72 -5.46 -18.74
N GLY A 46 -12.27 -5.77 -19.91
CA GLY A 46 -11.75 -5.34 -21.22
C GLY A 46 -12.06 -3.88 -21.57
N GLU A 47 -12.90 -3.20 -20.81
CA GLU A 47 -13.22 -1.79 -21.00
C GLU A 47 -12.26 -0.84 -20.24
N LEU A 48 -11.34 -1.42 -19.44
CA LEU A 48 -10.34 -0.64 -18.73
C LEU A 48 -9.28 -0.10 -19.68
N ASP A 49 -8.89 1.14 -19.53
CA ASP A 49 -7.73 1.73 -20.21
C ASP A 49 -6.43 1.50 -19.43
N GLU A 50 -6.52 1.45 -18.09
CA GLU A 50 -5.35 1.27 -17.24
C GLU A 50 -5.71 0.76 -15.84
N VAL A 51 -4.74 0.11 -15.18
CA VAL A 51 -4.82 -0.33 -13.78
C VAL A 51 -3.68 0.30 -12.98
N ILE A 52 -4.01 1.08 -11.94
CA ILE A 52 -3.03 1.80 -11.11
C ILE A 52 -3.20 1.37 -9.65
N MET A 53 -2.16 0.76 -9.06
CA MET A 53 -2.20 0.34 -7.66
C MET A 53 -1.10 1.00 -6.84
N GLY A 54 -1.43 1.33 -5.61
CA GLY A 54 -0.45 1.73 -4.60
C GLY A 54 0.17 0.50 -3.94
N ASP A 55 1.49 0.51 -3.81
CA ASP A 55 2.27 -0.48 -3.06
C ASP A 55 3.52 0.23 -2.53
N VAL A 56 3.94 -0.05 -1.30
CA VAL A 56 5.05 0.65 -0.65
C VAL A 56 6.31 -0.21 -0.61
N TYR A 57 6.17 -1.47 -0.24
CA TYR A 57 7.34 -2.34 -0.05
C TYR A 57 7.79 -3.06 -1.32
N GLY A 58 6.93 -3.13 -2.33
CA GLY A 58 7.31 -3.61 -3.66
C GLY A 58 7.86 -5.04 -3.69
N TYR A 59 7.41 -5.92 -2.79
CA TYR A 59 7.86 -7.32 -2.77
C TYR A 59 7.49 -8.05 -4.05
N THR A 60 6.27 -7.86 -4.54
CA THR A 60 5.87 -8.33 -5.88
C THR A 60 6.17 -7.23 -6.90
N PRO A 61 7.15 -7.42 -7.80
CA PRO A 61 7.45 -6.40 -8.80
C PRO A 61 6.22 -6.06 -9.63
N ASN A 62 5.89 -4.77 -9.69
CA ASN A 62 4.68 -4.26 -10.33
C ASN A 62 3.43 -5.09 -9.98
N VAL A 63 3.06 -5.08 -8.70
CA VAL A 63 1.90 -5.83 -8.20
C VAL A 63 0.61 -5.46 -8.93
N SER A 64 0.49 -4.24 -9.46
CA SER A 64 -0.63 -3.80 -10.28
C SER A 64 -0.77 -4.66 -11.53
N ARG A 65 0.34 -4.88 -12.26
CA ARG A 65 0.34 -5.73 -13.45
C ARG A 65 0.05 -7.18 -13.12
N CYS A 66 0.68 -7.71 -12.07
CA CYS A 66 0.43 -9.08 -11.63
C CYS A 66 -1.04 -9.29 -11.25
N ALA A 67 -1.61 -8.37 -10.48
CA ALA A 67 -3.01 -8.43 -10.06
C ALA A 67 -3.99 -8.29 -11.23
N ALA A 68 -3.71 -7.39 -12.17
CA ALA A 68 -4.52 -7.21 -13.37
C ALA A 68 -4.61 -8.52 -14.18
N LEU A 69 -3.48 -9.19 -14.42
CA LEU A 69 -3.44 -10.46 -15.12
C LEU A 69 -4.16 -11.59 -14.36
N VAL A 70 -3.97 -11.67 -13.04
CA VAL A 70 -4.68 -12.65 -12.19
C VAL A 70 -6.18 -12.39 -12.19
N ALA A 71 -6.61 -11.13 -12.23
CA ALA A 71 -8.02 -10.73 -12.32
C ALA A 71 -8.65 -11.05 -13.68
N GLY A 72 -7.86 -11.33 -14.71
CA GLY A 72 -8.33 -11.56 -16.07
C GLY A 72 -8.45 -10.29 -16.92
N VAL A 73 -7.82 -9.20 -16.52
CA VAL A 73 -7.68 -8.00 -17.37
C VAL A 73 -6.87 -8.36 -18.60
N PRO A 74 -7.30 -7.98 -19.82
CA PRO A 74 -6.58 -8.25 -21.07
C PRO A 74 -5.12 -7.81 -21.04
N GLU A 75 -4.26 -8.57 -21.73
CA GLU A 75 -2.80 -8.35 -21.72
C GLU A 75 -2.37 -7.01 -22.34
N GLU A 76 -3.16 -6.46 -23.24
CA GLU A 76 -2.93 -5.18 -23.88
C GLU A 76 -3.18 -3.97 -22.96
N ILE A 77 -3.95 -4.14 -21.87
CA ILE A 77 -4.24 -3.07 -20.93
C ILE A 77 -3.04 -2.86 -20.00
N PRO A 78 -2.44 -1.66 -19.98
CA PRO A 78 -1.28 -1.38 -19.15
C PRO A 78 -1.62 -1.33 -17.66
N ALA A 79 -0.59 -1.53 -16.83
CA ALA A 79 -0.74 -1.41 -15.39
C ALA A 79 0.58 -0.97 -14.74
N TYR A 80 0.51 -0.08 -13.75
CA TYR A 80 1.69 0.37 -13.02
C TYR A 80 1.42 0.60 -11.53
N VAL A 81 2.50 0.65 -10.76
CA VAL A 81 2.47 0.91 -9.33
C VAL A 81 2.90 2.34 -9.04
N VAL A 82 2.23 2.97 -8.08
CA VAL A 82 2.67 4.23 -7.50
C VAL A 82 3.09 4.02 -6.05
N ASP A 83 4.19 4.65 -5.66
CA ASP A 83 4.63 4.73 -4.27
C ASP A 83 4.66 6.20 -3.83
N ARG A 84 3.83 6.51 -2.85
CA ARG A 84 3.80 7.77 -2.10
C ARG A 84 3.66 7.49 -0.60
N GLN A 85 4.38 6.47 -0.14
CA GLN A 85 4.29 5.97 1.23
C GLN A 85 2.82 5.64 1.60
N CYS A 86 2.38 5.97 2.80
CA CYS A 86 1.01 5.70 3.27
C CYS A 86 -0.10 6.29 2.37
N ALA A 87 0.21 7.22 1.48
CA ALA A 87 -0.72 7.84 0.55
C ALA A 87 -0.76 7.17 -0.84
N SER A 88 -0.07 6.04 -1.04
CA SER A 88 0.09 5.41 -2.36
C SER A 88 -1.24 5.08 -3.04
N SER A 89 -2.17 4.45 -2.35
CA SER A 89 -3.48 4.10 -2.92
C SER A 89 -4.32 5.34 -3.25
N LEU A 90 -4.25 6.39 -2.41
CA LEU A 90 -4.91 7.67 -2.74
C LEU A 90 -4.24 8.35 -3.94
N GLN A 91 -2.92 8.26 -4.07
CA GLN A 91 -2.21 8.75 -5.24
C GLN A 91 -2.61 7.99 -6.51
N ALA A 92 -2.86 6.69 -6.44
CA ALA A 92 -3.40 5.91 -7.57
C ALA A 92 -4.74 6.50 -8.06
N VAL A 93 -5.66 6.81 -7.14
CA VAL A 93 -6.94 7.45 -7.46
C VAL A 93 -6.74 8.85 -8.07
N VAL A 94 -5.83 9.65 -7.51
CA VAL A 94 -5.50 10.98 -8.06
C VAL A 94 -4.93 10.87 -9.47
N SER A 95 -4.04 9.91 -9.72
CA SER A 95 -3.45 9.67 -11.04
C SER A 95 -4.52 9.24 -12.06
N ALA A 96 -5.42 8.34 -11.68
CA ALA A 96 -6.56 7.93 -12.52
C ALA A 96 -7.45 9.12 -12.87
N CYS A 97 -7.82 9.96 -11.88
CA CYS A 97 -8.59 11.18 -12.14
C CYS A 97 -7.87 12.14 -13.10
N GLN A 98 -6.56 12.29 -12.97
CA GLN A 98 -5.76 13.14 -13.85
C GLN A 98 -5.78 12.64 -15.29
N GLN A 99 -5.62 11.34 -15.52
CA GLN A 99 -5.71 10.74 -16.87
C GLN A 99 -7.08 10.93 -17.49
N ILE A 100 -8.18 10.75 -16.72
CA ILE A 100 -9.54 10.96 -17.22
C ILE A 100 -9.78 12.45 -17.53
N MET A 101 -9.31 13.35 -16.68
CA MET A 101 -9.47 14.79 -16.88
C MET A 101 -8.64 15.34 -18.04
N SER A 102 -7.48 14.73 -18.34
CA SER A 102 -6.62 15.05 -19.50
C SER A 102 -7.07 14.37 -20.79
N GLU A 103 -8.10 13.54 -20.73
CA GLU A 103 -8.67 12.79 -21.87
C GLU A 103 -7.71 11.72 -22.44
N GLU A 104 -6.77 11.24 -21.61
CA GLU A 104 -5.85 10.14 -21.93
C GLU A 104 -6.50 8.77 -21.66
N ALA A 105 -7.52 8.73 -20.79
CA ALA A 105 -8.27 7.52 -20.44
C ALA A 105 -9.74 7.86 -20.21
N ASP A 106 -10.61 6.87 -20.32
CA ASP A 106 -12.03 6.93 -20.00
C ASP A 106 -12.39 6.12 -18.76
N VAL A 107 -11.77 4.95 -18.59
CA VAL A 107 -12.04 4.00 -17.49
C VAL A 107 -10.75 3.51 -16.87
N VAL A 108 -10.50 3.84 -15.62
CA VAL A 108 -9.28 3.46 -14.90
C VAL A 108 -9.61 2.74 -13.61
N MET A 109 -8.99 1.59 -13.39
CA MET A 109 -9.04 0.87 -12.13
C MET A 109 -7.93 1.39 -11.20
N ALA A 110 -8.29 1.97 -10.05
CA ALA A 110 -7.33 2.54 -9.11
C ALA A 110 -7.53 1.98 -7.70
N GLY A 111 -6.46 1.66 -7.01
CA GLY A 111 -6.51 1.11 -5.67
C GLY A 111 -5.15 0.92 -5.03
N GLY A 112 -5.00 -0.12 -4.24
CA GLY A 112 -3.71 -0.53 -3.66
C GLY A 112 -3.81 -1.79 -2.85
N VAL A 113 -2.66 -2.38 -2.59
CA VAL A 113 -2.52 -3.60 -1.80
C VAL A 113 -1.18 -3.60 -1.07
N GLU A 114 -1.18 -4.15 0.13
CA GLU A 114 0.05 -4.39 0.90
C GLU A 114 -0.11 -5.65 1.75
N VAL A 115 0.84 -6.56 1.70
CA VAL A 115 0.86 -7.78 2.52
C VAL A 115 2.12 -7.82 3.37
N MET A 116 2.13 -7.04 4.45
CA MET A 116 3.28 -6.87 5.35
C MET A 116 3.75 -8.20 5.97
N SER A 117 2.85 -9.17 6.12
CA SER A 117 3.18 -10.51 6.65
C SER A 117 4.05 -11.35 5.72
N ARG A 118 4.22 -10.96 4.47
CA ARG A 118 4.99 -11.68 3.45
C ARG A 118 6.28 -10.97 3.04
N LEU A 119 6.61 -9.89 3.71
CA LEU A 119 7.87 -9.18 3.44
C LEU A 119 9.07 -10.09 3.76
N PRO A 120 10.06 -10.19 2.87
CA PRO A 120 11.22 -11.04 3.07
C PRO A 120 12.18 -10.45 4.09
N PHE A 121 12.97 -11.30 4.71
CA PHE A 121 14.26 -10.88 5.26
C PHE A 121 15.29 -10.82 4.13
N TYR A 122 16.24 -9.90 4.22
CA TYR A 122 17.28 -9.76 3.21
C TYR A 122 18.67 -9.60 3.81
N LEU A 123 19.68 -9.93 3.01
CA LEU A 123 21.07 -9.64 3.30
C LEU A 123 21.42 -8.22 2.85
N ASP A 124 22.41 -7.59 3.49
CA ASP A 124 22.95 -6.32 3.03
C ASP A 124 23.28 -6.39 1.52
N PRO A 125 22.90 -5.38 0.72
CA PRO A 125 23.16 -5.36 -0.71
C PRO A 125 24.62 -5.55 -1.10
N SER A 126 25.56 -5.24 -0.22
CA SER A 126 26.99 -5.52 -0.43
C SER A 126 27.30 -6.99 -0.65
N ALA A 127 26.42 -7.91 -0.22
CA ALA A 127 26.54 -9.34 -0.52
C ALA A 127 26.64 -9.66 -2.03
N ARG A 128 26.20 -8.74 -2.91
CA ARG A 128 26.29 -8.92 -4.38
C ARG A 128 27.67 -8.62 -4.95
N TYR A 129 28.42 -7.72 -4.33
CA TYR A 129 29.70 -7.23 -4.86
C TYR A 129 30.88 -7.37 -3.91
N ALA A 130 30.63 -7.64 -2.64
CA ALA A 130 31.66 -7.96 -1.66
C ALA A 130 31.48 -9.41 -1.18
N PRO A 131 32.39 -10.32 -1.48
CA PRO A 131 32.26 -11.72 -1.08
C PRO A 131 32.20 -11.85 0.44
N PHE A 132 31.39 -12.78 0.91
CA PHE A 132 31.36 -13.12 2.33
C PHE A 132 32.73 -13.63 2.77
N ARG A 133 33.25 -13.00 3.80
CA ARG A 133 34.49 -13.43 4.48
C ARG A 133 34.12 -14.04 5.83
N LEU A 134 35.12 -14.43 6.61
CA LEU A 134 34.94 -14.95 7.95
C LEU A 134 34.05 -14.02 8.81
N GLY A 135 33.13 -14.63 9.57
CA GLY A 135 32.22 -13.96 10.48
C GLY A 135 30.74 -14.02 10.04
N ASP A 136 29.85 -13.81 11.00
CA ASP A 136 28.40 -13.84 10.81
C ASP A 136 27.91 -12.65 9.96
N LYS A 137 26.77 -12.83 9.29
CA LYS A 137 26.07 -11.79 8.54
C LYS A 137 24.63 -11.68 9.04
N PRO A 138 24.16 -10.48 9.40
CA PRO A 138 22.78 -10.29 9.82
C PRO A 138 21.82 -10.43 8.64
N LEU A 139 20.62 -10.96 8.93
CA LEU A 139 19.45 -10.83 8.10
C LEU A 139 18.66 -9.61 8.56
N PHE A 140 18.30 -8.73 7.63
CA PHE A 140 17.52 -7.53 7.91
C PHE A 140 16.05 -7.78 7.63
N ASP A 141 15.18 -7.41 8.56
CA ASP A 141 13.75 -7.38 8.38
C ASP A 141 13.38 -6.20 7.47
N THR A 142 12.77 -6.47 6.32
CA THR A 142 12.37 -5.44 5.36
C THR A 142 11.43 -4.41 6.00
N PHE A 143 10.49 -4.85 6.83
CA PHE A 143 9.55 -3.92 7.48
C PHE A 143 10.29 -2.97 8.42
N ASN A 144 11.04 -3.49 9.37
CA ASN A 144 11.78 -2.68 10.33
C ASN A 144 12.81 -1.76 9.66
N HIS A 145 13.54 -2.28 8.68
CA HIS A 145 14.56 -1.51 7.97
C HIS A 145 13.94 -0.42 7.07
N GLY A 146 12.83 -0.71 6.40
CA GLY A 146 12.09 0.28 5.61
C GLY A 146 11.60 1.46 6.44
N VAL A 147 11.03 1.19 7.61
CA VAL A 147 10.56 2.23 8.54
C VAL A 147 11.71 3.11 9.04
N THR A 148 12.90 2.55 9.25
CA THR A 148 14.06 3.30 9.77
C THR A 148 14.89 3.98 8.67
N MET A 149 14.94 3.43 7.45
CA MET A 149 15.73 4.00 6.34
C MET A 149 15.22 5.34 5.84
N VAL A 150 13.93 5.58 5.86
CA VAL A 150 13.30 6.83 5.40
C VAL A 150 13.89 8.06 6.13
N SER A 151 14.36 7.87 7.35
CA SER A 151 14.88 8.94 8.20
C SER A 151 16.40 8.98 8.31
N SER A 152 17.14 8.02 7.74
CA SER A 152 18.47 7.62 8.20
C SER A 152 19.57 8.68 8.14
N LYS A 153 19.52 9.65 7.22
CA LYS A 153 20.58 10.67 7.10
C LYS A 153 20.22 11.99 7.76
N LYS A 154 18.99 12.45 7.56
CA LYS A 154 18.55 13.77 8.07
C LYS A 154 17.94 13.68 9.47
N TYR A 155 17.26 12.58 9.74
CA TYR A 155 16.55 12.35 11.00
C TYR A 155 16.87 10.94 11.54
N PRO A 156 18.11 10.69 11.99
CA PRO A 156 18.53 9.35 12.40
C PRO A 156 17.68 8.82 13.56
N GLY A 157 17.21 7.57 13.42
CA GLY A 157 16.39 6.91 14.42
C GLY A 157 14.92 7.36 14.49
N LEU A 158 14.50 8.34 13.67
CA LEU A 158 13.11 8.77 13.64
C LEU A 158 12.21 7.64 13.08
N ASN A 159 11.15 7.35 13.80
CA ASN A 159 10.05 6.49 13.38
C ASN A 159 8.72 7.17 13.67
N MET A 160 7.60 6.56 13.28
CA MET A 160 6.28 7.21 13.43
C MET A 160 5.88 7.40 14.89
N GLY A 161 6.30 6.50 15.81
CA GLY A 161 6.09 6.68 17.25
C GLY A 161 6.80 7.94 17.77
N LEU A 162 8.10 8.07 17.48
CA LEU A 162 8.87 9.27 17.85
C LEU A 162 8.33 10.54 17.17
N THR A 163 7.82 10.43 15.95
CA THR A 163 7.16 11.55 15.28
C THR A 163 5.92 12.00 16.04
N ALA A 164 5.11 11.07 16.53
CA ALA A 164 3.95 11.38 17.36
C ALA A 164 4.34 12.03 18.70
N GLU A 165 5.40 11.52 19.36
CA GLU A 165 5.93 12.15 20.58
C GLU A 165 6.41 13.58 20.31
N ASN A 166 7.14 13.81 19.22
CA ASN A 166 7.57 15.16 18.82
C ASN A 166 6.40 16.11 18.57
N VAL A 167 5.29 15.60 18.02
CA VAL A 167 4.06 16.36 17.80
C VAL A 167 3.40 16.69 19.15
N ALA A 168 3.29 15.71 20.04
CA ALA A 168 2.72 15.91 21.37
C ALA A 168 3.51 16.96 22.15
N GLU A 169 4.84 16.88 22.17
CA GLU A 169 5.70 17.88 22.82
C GLU A 169 5.53 19.26 22.19
N LYS A 170 5.59 19.35 20.84
CA LYS A 170 5.49 20.63 20.12
C LYS A 170 4.18 21.37 20.36
N TYR A 171 3.07 20.65 20.49
CA TYR A 171 1.73 21.23 20.66
C TYR A 171 1.21 21.18 22.10
N GLY A 172 2.01 20.66 23.04
CA GLY A 172 1.66 20.57 24.45
C GLY A 172 0.48 19.63 24.72
N ILE A 173 0.35 18.55 23.92
CA ILE A 173 -0.72 17.57 24.09
C ILE A 173 -0.41 16.72 25.32
N THR A 174 -1.35 16.66 26.26
CA THR A 174 -1.15 15.94 27.52
C THR A 174 -1.39 14.45 27.38
N ARG A 175 -0.93 13.67 28.35
CA ARG A 175 -1.17 12.24 28.43
C ARG A 175 -2.66 11.91 28.50
N GLU A 176 -3.41 12.69 29.28
CA GLU A 176 -4.84 12.54 29.43
C GLU A 176 -5.60 12.76 28.12
N GLU A 177 -5.19 13.74 27.31
CA GLU A 177 -5.77 13.98 25.98
C GLU A 177 -5.47 12.82 25.02
N LEU A 178 -4.25 12.28 25.04
CA LEU A 178 -3.87 11.13 24.21
C LEU A 178 -4.68 9.89 24.59
N ASP A 179 -4.84 9.61 25.87
CA ASP A 179 -5.59 8.46 26.38
C ASP A 179 -7.09 8.61 26.07
N ALA A 180 -7.68 9.78 26.23
CA ALA A 180 -9.08 10.03 25.87
C ALA A 180 -9.33 9.84 24.36
N PHE A 181 -8.41 10.27 23.50
CA PHE A 181 -8.48 10.04 22.06
C PHE A 181 -8.42 8.54 21.71
N ALA A 182 -7.51 7.82 22.36
CA ALA A 182 -7.35 6.36 22.13
C ALA A 182 -8.59 5.60 22.61
N GLU A 183 -9.15 5.93 23.78
CA GLU A 183 -10.37 5.33 24.32
C GLU A 183 -11.56 5.55 23.38
N ASP A 184 -11.77 6.79 22.89
CA ASP A 184 -12.84 7.11 21.95
C ASP A 184 -12.69 6.31 20.63
N SER A 185 -11.46 6.14 20.13
CA SER A 185 -11.18 5.32 18.94
C SER A 185 -11.56 3.86 19.16
N GLN A 186 -11.22 3.27 20.32
CA GLN A 186 -11.59 1.89 20.65
C GLN A 186 -13.11 1.73 20.79
N ARG A 187 -13.78 2.67 21.45
CA ARG A 187 -15.23 2.69 21.59
C ARG A 187 -15.93 2.71 20.23
N LYS A 188 -15.52 3.61 19.33
CA LYS A 188 -16.06 3.70 17.96
C LYS A 188 -15.85 2.41 17.16
N MET A 189 -14.71 1.75 17.33
CA MET A 189 -14.46 0.45 16.69
C MET A 189 -15.39 -0.63 17.21
N ALA A 190 -15.61 -0.71 18.52
CA ALA A 190 -16.52 -1.67 19.11
C ALA A 190 -17.99 -1.45 18.69
N GLU A 191 -18.39 -0.19 18.53
CA GLU A 191 -19.73 0.15 18.01
C GLU A 191 -19.92 -0.18 16.53
N ALA A 192 -18.85 -0.22 15.75
CA ALA A 192 -18.88 -0.50 14.30
C ALA A 192 -18.84 -1.99 13.96
N GLN A 193 -18.50 -2.87 14.90
CA GLN A 193 -18.47 -4.33 14.77
C GLN A 193 -19.83 -4.97 15.11
#